data_559bc4124d6e3e0c52c291ef94ba0f24
#
_entry.id   559bc4124d6e3e0c52c291ef94ba0f24
#
_cell.length_a   1.000
_cell.length_b   1.000
_cell.length_c   1.000
_cell.angle_alpha   90.00
_cell.angle_beta   90.00
_cell.angle_gamma   90.00
#
_symmetry.space_group_name_H-M   'P 1'
#
loop_
_entity.id
_entity.type
_entity.pdbx_description
1 polymer ?
#
loop_
_entity_poly.entity_id
_entity_poly.type
_entity_poly.pdbx_seq_one_letter_code
_entity_poly.pdbx_strand_id
1 'polypeptide(L)'
;MGGVVVLLVVIVLVLWVLASCIRIVPQAYAVVLERLGAYKATWSTGIHFKVPFIERVARRVNLKEQVVDFPPQPVITKDNVTMQIDTVVFFQITDPKLYAYGVENPIMAIENLSATTLRNIIGDMELDETLTSREVINTKMRASLDVATDPWGIKVNRVELKNIIPPAAIQDAMEKQMKAERERREAILKAEGEKRSTILVAEGKKQSAILDAEAEKQAAILHAEAQKERMIKEAEGQAQAVLKVQQATAEGLRMIKEAGADESVLTLKSLEALTKVADGKATKIIIPSEIQGIAGLVKGLAEVGADGQKAE
;
A
#
# COMPACT_ATOMS: atom_id res chain seq x y z
N MET A 1 -75.39 -38.74 44.32
CA MET A 1 -74.44 -37.62 44.19
C MET A 1 -72.99 -38.05 44.47
N GLY A 2 -72.69 -38.90 45.45
CA GLY A 2 -71.31 -39.32 45.81
C GLY A 2 -70.58 -40.08 44.69
N GLY A 3 -71.27 -40.98 43.92
CA GLY A 3 -70.65 -41.74 42.88
C GLY A 3 -70.18 -40.91 41.64
N VAL A 4 -70.90 -39.80 41.33
CA VAL A 4 -70.53 -38.87 40.27
C VAL A 4 -69.27 -38.07 40.63
N VAL A 5 -69.12 -37.64 41.87
CA VAL A 5 -67.99 -36.93 42.42
C VAL A 5 -66.73 -37.82 42.38
N VAL A 6 -66.83 -39.08 42.80
CA VAL A 6 -65.75 -40.07 42.78
C VAL A 6 -65.28 -40.32 41.34
N LEU A 7 -66.25 -40.47 40.42
CA LEU A 7 -65.90 -40.65 38.96
C LEU A 7 -65.18 -39.45 38.41
N LEU A 8 -65.58 -38.21 38.70
CA LEU A 8 -64.91 -37.01 38.27
C LEU A 8 -63.48 -36.90 38.83
N VAL A 9 -63.28 -37.21 40.11
CA VAL A 9 -61.96 -37.23 40.74
C VAL A 9 -61.04 -38.25 40.08
N VAL A 10 -61.55 -39.48 39.75
CA VAL A 10 -60.77 -40.50 39.05
C VAL A 10 -60.39 -40.05 37.61
N ILE A 11 -61.33 -39.43 36.89
CA ILE A 11 -61.06 -38.90 35.55
C ILE A 11 -59.97 -37.81 35.61
N VAL A 12 -60.03 -36.86 36.50
CA VAL A 12 -59.02 -35.80 36.65
C VAL A 12 -57.65 -36.40 37.00
N LEU A 13 -57.62 -37.40 37.89
CA LEU A 13 -56.43 -38.09 38.33
C LEU A 13 -55.79 -38.84 37.14
N VAL A 14 -56.57 -39.54 36.30
CA VAL A 14 -56.13 -40.23 35.08
C VAL A 14 -55.61 -39.23 34.07
N LEU A 15 -56.31 -38.12 33.83
CA LEU A 15 -55.84 -37.04 32.96
C LEU A 15 -54.52 -36.39 33.44
N TRP A 16 -54.38 -36.18 34.74
CA TRP A 16 -53.19 -35.64 35.37
C TRP A 16 -51.98 -36.61 35.20
N VAL A 17 -52.20 -37.92 35.40
CA VAL A 17 -51.17 -38.96 35.15
C VAL A 17 -50.81 -39.01 33.69
N LEU A 18 -51.76 -38.97 32.76
CA LEU A 18 -51.50 -38.95 31.30
C LEU A 18 -50.69 -37.70 30.90
N ALA A 19 -51.05 -36.53 31.39
CA ALA A 19 -50.30 -35.31 31.14
C ALA A 19 -48.87 -35.36 31.70
N SER A 20 -48.67 -36.02 32.85
CA SER A 20 -47.35 -36.24 33.45
C SER A 20 -46.48 -37.24 32.67
N CYS A 21 -47.06 -38.08 31.83
CA CYS A 21 -46.36 -39.06 30.99
C CYS A 21 -45.65 -38.38 29.82
N ILE A 22 -46.14 -37.23 29.34
CA ILE A 22 -45.61 -36.57 28.17
C ILE A 22 -44.45 -35.65 28.57
N ARG A 23 -43.32 -35.81 27.91
CA ARG A 23 -42.17 -34.95 28.08
C ARG A 23 -41.65 -34.47 26.73
N ILE A 24 -41.53 -33.16 26.58
CA ILE A 24 -40.95 -32.54 25.37
C ILE A 24 -39.50 -32.23 25.66
N VAL A 25 -38.60 -32.74 24.79
CA VAL A 25 -37.17 -32.44 24.80
C VAL A 25 -36.88 -31.38 23.74
N PRO A 26 -36.48 -30.19 24.14
CA PRO A 26 -36.16 -29.11 23.17
C PRO A 26 -34.90 -29.45 22.36
N GLN A 27 -34.72 -28.74 21.23
CA GLN A 27 -33.57 -28.91 20.38
C GLN A 27 -32.25 -28.61 21.13
N ALA A 28 -31.20 -29.36 20.77
CA ALA A 28 -29.89 -29.32 21.40
C ALA A 28 -29.83 -29.75 22.86
N TYR A 29 -30.85 -30.48 23.32
CA TYR A 29 -30.82 -31.16 24.62
C TYR A 29 -31.02 -32.66 24.43
N ALA A 30 -30.44 -33.43 25.33
CA ALA A 30 -30.71 -34.84 25.50
C ALA A 30 -31.12 -35.10 26.97
N VAL A 31 -31.92 -36.10 27.17
CA VAL A 31 -32.39 -36.49 28.48
C VAL A 31 -32.05 -37.97 28.72
N VAL A 32 -31.31 -38.23 29.76
CA VAL A 32 -31.00 -39.58 30.23
C VAL A 32 -32.10 -40.07 31.14
N LEU A 33 -32.69 -41.22 30.79
CA LEU A 33 -33.79 -41.83 31.51
C LEU A 33 -33.35 -43.08 32.27
N GLU A 34 -33.70 -43.13 33.52
CA GLU A 34 -33.56 -44.29 34.41
C GLU A 34 -34.91 -44.97 34.67
N ARG A 35 -34.84 -46.29 34.72
CA ARG A 35 -35.96 -47.10 35.20
C ARG A 35 -35.51 -47.89 36.44
N LEU A 36 -36.10 -47.60 37.58
CA LEU A 36 -35.75 -48.24 38.86
C LEU A 36 -34.25 -48.21 39.19
N GLY A 37 -33.56 -47.09 38.85
CA GLY A 37 -32.14 -46.92 39.08
C GLY A 37 -31.19 -47.44 37.96
N ALA A 38 -31.73 -48.19 36.97
CA ALA A 38 -30.92 -48.62 35.83
C ALA A 38 -31.14 -47.71 34.61
N TYR A 39 -30.06 -47.48 33.83
CA TYR A 39 -30.16 -46.77 32.55
C TYR A 39 -31.14 -47.48 31.60
N LYS A 40 -32.10 -46.75 31.07
CA LYS A 40 -33.04 -47.28 30.09
C LYS A 40 -32.75 -46.79 28.67
N ALA A 41 -32.72 -45.49 28.49
CA ALA A 41 -32.55 -44.87 27.18
C ALA A 41 -32.12 -43.41 27.31
N THR A 42 -31.53 -42.90 26.22
CA THR A 42 -31.28 -41.45 26.03
C THR A 42 -32.29 -40.91 25.03
N TRP A 43 -33.06 -39.93 25.44
CA TRP A 43 -34.01 -39.25 24.60
C TRP A 43 -33.35 -38.09 23.86
N SER A 44 -33.50 -38.09 22.55
CA SER A 44 -33.18 -36.97 21.68
C SER A 44 -34.31 -35.94 21.62
N THR A 45 -34.17 -34.94 20.79
CA THR A 45 -35.18 -33.90 20.56
C THR A 45 -36.53 -34.51 20.12
N GLY A 46 -37.62 -34.03 20.69
CA GLY A 46 -38.97 -34.44 20.33
C GLY A 46 -39.88 -34.75 21.54
N ILE A 47 -41.01 -35.38 21.24
CA ILE A 47 -42.00 -35.78 22.25
C ILE A 47 -41.69 -37.21 22.66
N HIS A 48 -41.57 -37.43 23.97
CA HIS A 48 -41.31 -38.74 24.56
C HIS A 48 -42.31 -39.04 25.66
N PHE A 49 -42.56 -40.33 25.87
CA PHE A 49 -43.47 -40.84 26.89
C PHE A 49 -42.69 -41.54 28.00
N LYS A 50 -42.88 -41.12 29.24
CA LYS A 50 -42.32 -41.77 30.42
C LYS A 50 -43.44 -42.45 31.23
N VAL A 51 -43.09 -43.55 31.86
CA VAL A 51 -43.98 -44.18 32.84
C VAL A 51 -43.78 -43.49 34.21
N PRO A 52 -44.79 -42.75 34.70
CA PRO A 52 -44.69 -42.10 36.03
C PRO A 52 -44.42 -43.15 37.12
N PHE A 53 -43.73 -42.77 38.19
CA PHE A 53 -43.31 -43.58 39.32
C PHE A 53 -42.20 -44.61 39.06
N ILE A 54 -42.09 -45.20 37.85
CA ILE A 54 -41.12 -46.22 37.52
C ILE A 54 -39.90 -45.61 36.81
N GLU A 55 -40.15 -44.55 35.99
CA GLU A 55 -39.10 -43.90 35.19
C GLU A 55 -38.80 -42.49 35.70
N ARG A 56 -37.52 -42.22 35.86
CA ARG A 56 -37.01 -40.94 36.33
C ARG A 56 -36.05 -40.34 35.28
N VAL A 57 -36.12 -39.02 35.10
CA VAL A 57 -35.08 -38.27 34.38
C VAL A 57 -33.87 -38.18 35.29
N ALA A 58 -32.78 -38.85 34.95
CA ALA A 58 -31.51 -38.83 35.69
C ALA A 58 -30.77 -37.52 35.45
N ARG A 59 -30.58 -37.16 34.20
CA ARG A 59 -29.86 -35.93 33.86
C ARG A 59 -30.41 -35.33 32.56
N ARG A 60 -30.48 -34.00 32.50
CA ARG A 60 -30.72 -33.23 31.27
C ARG A 60 -29.40 -32.64 30.82
N VAL A 61 -28.96 -32.95 29.60
CA VAL A 61 -27.66 -32.62 29.05
C VAL A 61 -27.86 -31.62 27.93
N ASN A 62 -27.07 -30.57 27.94
CA ASN A 62 -27.00 -29.59 26.84
C ASN A 62 -25.94 -30.05 25.83
N LEU A 63 -26.33 -30.25 24.59
CA LEU A 63 -25.44 -30.70 23.51
C LEU A 63 -24.75 -29.59 22.75
N LYS A 64 -25.07 -28.33 23.08
CA LYS A 64 -24.36 -27.18 22.54
C LYS A 64 -22.95 -27.13 23.05
N GLU A 65 -22.06 -26.49 22.31
CA GLU A 65 -20.73 -26.14 22.81
C GLU A 65 -20.84 -25.32 24.09
N GLN A 66 -20.08 -25.69 25.07
CA GLN A 66 -20.00 -25.04 26.37
C GLN A 66 -18.59 -24.53 26.58
N VAL A 67 -18.48 -23.42 27.27
CA VAL A 67 -17.23 -22.75 27.60
C VAL A 67 -17.09 -22.71 29.12
N VAL A 68 -15.96 -23.18 29.61
CA VAL A 68 -15.60 -23.09 31.02
C VAL A 68 -14.26 -22.39 31.15
N ASP A 69 -14.25 -21.35 31.97
CA ASP A 69 -13.09 -20.57 32.35
C ASP A 69 -12.55 -21.13 33.68
N PHE A 70 -11.34 -21.63 33.66
CA PHE A 70 -10.69 -22.17 34.85
C PHE A 70 -9.78 -21.12 35.49
N PRO A 71 -9.75 -21.07 36.84
CA PRO A 71 -8.94 -20.11 37.56
C PRO A 71 -7.44 -20.29 37.25
N PRO A 72 -6.60 -19.24 37.50
CA PRO A 72 -5.17 -19.30 37.31
C PRO A 72 -4.52 -20.46 38.05
N GLN A 73 -3.78 -21.28 37.33
CA GLN A 73 -3.06 -22.45 37.87
C GLN A 73 -1.56 -22.13 37.99
N PRO A 74 -0.93 -22.38 39.14
CA PRO A 74 0.50 -22.22 39.29
C PRO A 74 1.23 -23.34 38.55
N VAL A 75 2.13 -22.98 37.67
CA VAL A 75 2.98 -23.87 36.88
C VAL A 75 4.44 -23.43 36.98
N ILE A 76 5.36 -24.38 36.80
CA ILE A 76 6.80 -24.13 36.85
C ILE A 76 7.38 -24.52 35.51
N THR A 77 8.12 -23.63 34.90
CA THR A 77 8.81 -23.86 33.62
C THR A 77 10.10 -24.67 33.82
N LYS A 78 10.69 -25.12 32.71
CA LYS A 78 11.95 -25.86 32.70
C LYS A 78 13.12 -25.06 33.31
N ASP A 79 13.13 -23.74 33.13
CA ASP A 79 14.08 -22.79 33.71
C ASP A 79 13.73 -22.36 35.15
N ASN A 80 12.83 -23.11 35.80
CA ASN A 80 12.42 -22.96 37.21
C ASN A 80 11.76 -21.65 37.56
N VAL A 81 11.01 -21.07 36.63
CA VAL A 81 10.17 -19.89 36.85
C VAL A 81 8.75 -20.32 37.17
N THR A 82 8.23 -19.88 38.32
CA THR A 82 6.81 -20.09 38.69
C THR A 82 5.95 -19.02 38.06
N MET A 83 4.95 -19.41 37.29
CA MET A 83 3.99 -18.50 36.69
C MET A 83 2.55 -18.93 36.94
N GLN A 84 1.60 -18.06 36.72
CA GLN A 84 0.17 -18.35 36.76
C GLN A 84 -0.42 -18.29 35.36
N ILE A 85 -1.18 -19.32 34.99
CA ILE A 85 -1.78 -19.44 33.67
C ILE A 85 -3.26 -19.78 33.81
N ASP A 86 -4.12 -18.99 33.20
CA ASP A 86 -5.57 -19.24 33.10
C ASP A 86 -5.84 -19.98 31.79
N THR A 87 -6.77 -20.92 31.83
CA THR A 87 -7.20 -21.67 30.66
C THR A 87 -8.70 -21.61 30.47
N VAL A 88 -9.10 -21.52 29.22
CA VAL A 88 -10.50 -21.60 28.80
C VAL A 88 -10.66 -22.84 27.92
N VAL A 89 -11.60 -23.70 28.28
CA VAL A 89 -11.87 -24.94 27.55
C VAL A 89 -13.22 -24.88 26.88
N PHE A 90 -13.25 -25.10 25.57
CA PHE A 90 -14.44 -25.23 24.74
C PHE A 90 -14.70 -26.70 24.49
N PHE A 91 -15.83 -27.20 24.96
CA PHE A 91 -16.18 -28.59 24.79
C PHE A 91 -17.66 -28.77 24.48
N GLN A 92 -18.01 -29.90 23.92
CA GLN A 92 -19.39 -30.32 23.73
C GLN A 92 -19.60 -31.75 24.18
N ILE A 93 -20.82 -32.06 24.59
CA ILE A 93 -21.17 -33.41 25.03
C ILE A 93 -21.63 -34.19 23.81
N THR A 94 -20.92 -35.26 23.46
CA THR A 94 -21.21 -36.15 22.33
C THR A 94 -22.07 -37.34 22.73
N ASP A 95 -21.80 -37.92 23.92
CA ASP A 95 -22.60 -39.02 24.46
C ASP A 95 -23.19 -38.64 25.85
N PRO A 96 -24.49 -38.33 25.91
CA PRO A 96 -25.16 -37.99 27.15
C PRO A 96 -25.16 -39.13 28.21
N LYS A 97 -25.08 -40.39 27.79
CA LYS A 97 -25.01 -41.55 28.69
C LYS A 97 -23.67 -41.58 29.42
N LEU A 98 -22.58 -41.52 28.65
CA LEU A 98 -21.22 -41.48 29.21
C LEU A 98 -21.00 -40.26 30.10
N TYR A 99 -21.56 -39.09 29.69
CA TYR A 99 -21.52 -37.87 30.49
C TYR A 99 -22.25 -38.01 31.83
N ALA A 100 -23.36 -38.75 31.87
CA ALA A 100 -24.14 -38.91 33.08
C ALA A 100 -23.55 -39.93 34.07
N TYR A 101 -22.88 -40.98 33.57
CA TYR A 101 -22.44 -42.11 34.38
C TYR A 101 -20.94 -42.35 34.35
N GLY A 102 -20.18 -41.75 33.42
CA GLY A 102 -18.77 -41.97 33.27
C GLY A 102 -17.90 -41.30 34.34
N VAL A 103 -18.38 -40.17 34.85
CA VAL A 103 -17.68 -39.40 35.89
C VAL A 103 -18.68 -38.64 36.75
N GLU A 104 -18.44 -38.55 38.03
CA GLU A 104 -19.36 -37.91 38.97
C GLU A 104 -19.49 -36.41 38.71
N ASN A 105 -18.37 -35.72 38.60
CA ASN A 105 -18.32 -34.29 38.31
C ASN A 105 -17.45 -33.97 37.11
N PRO A 106 -18.01 -33.96 35.87
CA PRO A 106 -17.25 -33.78 34.64
C PRO A 106 -16.46 -32.49 34.60
N ILE A 107 -17.01 -31.39 35.05
CA ILE A 107 -16.39 -30.07 35.00
C ILE A 107 -15.12 -30.02 35.86
N MET A 108 -15.25 -30.51 37.13
CA MET A 108 -14.10 -30.59 38.05
C MET A 108 -13.04 -31.56 37.55
N ALA A 109 -13.45 -32.65 36.88
CA ALA A 109 -12.53 -33.61 36.31
C ALA A 109 -11.71 -32.97 35.15
N ILE A 110 -12.38 -32.20 34.26
CA ILE A 110 -11.71 -31.47 33.19
C ILE A 110 -10.77 -30.39 33.76
N GLU A 111 -11.16 -29.69 34.82
CA GLU A 111 -10.35 -28.68 35.50
C GLU A 111 -9.02 -29.29 36.02
N ASN A 112 -9.11 -30.35 36.79
CA ASN A 112 -7.92 -31.03 37.35
C ASN A 112 -7.05 -31.64 36.25
N LEU A 113 -7.66 -32.21 35.22
CA LEU A 113 -6.95 -32.77 34.08
C LEU A 113 -6.24 -31.66 33.29
N SER A 114 -6.94 -30.52 33.07
CA SER A 114 -6.35 -29.34 32.41
C SER A 114 -5.15 -28.82 33.20
N ALA A 115 -5.28 -28.68 34.53
CA ALA A 115 -4.20 -28.21 35.39
C ALA A 115 -2.97 -29.12 35.36
N THR A 116 -3.19 -30.44 35.41
CA THR A 116 -2.08 -31.41 35.34
C THR A 116 -1.43 -31.49 33.99
N THR A 117 -2.21 -31.48 32.92
CA THR A 117 -1.72 -31.47 31.55
C THR A 117 -0.92 -30.19 31.24
N LEU A 118 -1.47 -29.02 31.65
CA LEU A 118 -0.79 -27.73 31.52
C LEU A 118 0.57 -27.76 32.24
N ARG A 119 0.60 -28.26 33.49
CA ARG A 119 1.85 -28.35 34.27
C ARG A 119 2.90 -29.24 33.57
N ASN A 120 2.49 -30.33 32.97
CA ASN A 120 3.40 -31.20 32.24
C ASN A 120 3.94 -30.52 30.99
N ILE A 121 3.10 -29.90 30.19
CA ILE A 121 3.50 -29.22 28.95
C ILE A 121 4.44 -28.05 29.24
N ILE A 122 4.12 -27.21 30.22
CA ILE A 122 4.92 -26.03 30.59
C ILE A 122 6.22 -26.44 31.27
N GLY A 123 6.23 -27.57 32.05
CA GLY A 123 7.44 -28.09 32.68
C GLY A 123 8.54 -28.51 31.69
N ASP A 124 8.19 -28.81 30.45
CA ASP A 124 9.11 -29.14 29.39
C ASP A 124 9.58 -27.92 28.56
N MET A 125 9.00 -26.73 28.80
CA MET A 125 9.24 -25.50 28.03
C MET A 125 9.95 -24.44 28.86
N GLU A 126 10.75 -23.61 28.21
CA GLU A 126 11.36 -22.42 28.81
C GLU A 126 10.36 -21.26 28.88
N LEU A 127 10.63 -20.25 29.72
CA LEU A 127 9.73 -19.10 29.90
C LEU A 127 9.45 -18.39 28.59
N ASP A 128 10.47 -18.06 27.81
CA ASP A 128 10.33 -17.35 26.54
C ASP A 128 9.53 -18.16 25.51
N GLU A 129 9.75 -19.47 25.49
CA GLU A 129 9.01 -20.39 24.63
C GLU A 129 7.53 -20.46 25.05
N THR A 130 7.24 -20.50 26.35
CA THR A 130 5.86 -20.49 26.88
C THR A 130 5.10 -19.24 26.50
N LEU A 131 5.76 -18.08 26.48
CA LEU A 131 5.14 -16.80 26.12
C LEU A 131 4.89 -16.66 24.62
N THR A 132 5.74 -17.25 23.79
CA THR A 132 5.70 -17.10 22.32
C THR A 132 4.91 -18.21 21.61
N SER A 133 4.88 -19.42 22.19
CA SER A 133 4.36 -20.63 21.53
C SER A 133 2.98 -21.07 22.03
N ARG A 134 2.08 -20.10 22.30
CA ARG A 134 0.72 -20.37 22.83
C ARG A 134 -0.04 -21.38 21.97
N GLU A 135 0.05 -21.29 20.65
CA GLU A 135 -0.67 -22.16 19.72
C GLU A 135 -0.22 -23.64 19.85
N VAL A 136 1.07 -23.85 20.06
CA VAL A 136 1.62 -25.19 20.29
C VAL A 136 1.09 -25.78 21.60
N ILE A 137 1.05 -24.98 22.67
CA ILE A 137 0.51 -25.38 23.97
C ILE A 137 -0.99 -25.69 23.84
N ASN A 138 -1.77 -24.82 23.23
CA ASN A 138 -3.20 -25.00 23.00
C ASN A 138 -3.48 -26.32 22.25
N THR A 139 -2.70 -26.59 21.20
CA THR A 139 -2.83 -27.83 20.40
C THR A 139 -2.49 -29.08 21.20
N LYS A 140 -1.38 -29.07 21.95
CA LYS A 140 -0.99 -30.20 22.83
C LYS A 140 -2.00 -30.42 23.93
N MET A 141 -2.47 -29.34 24.57
CA MET A 141 -3.51 -29.39 25.59
C MET A 141 -4.80 -30.01 25.05
N ARG A 142 -5.29 -29.50 23.92
CA ARG A 142 -6.49 -30.02 23.25
C ARG A 142 -6.36 -31.53 22.96
N ALA A 143 -5.27 -31.95 22.34
CA ALA A 143 -5.06 -33.35 22.00
C ALA A 143 -5.05 -34.27 23.23
N SER A 144 -4.39 -33.83 24.30
CA SER A 144 -4.30 -34.58 25.54
C SER A 144 -5.66 -34.66 26.28
N LEU A 145 -6.37 -33.54 26.33
CA LEU A 145 -7.67 -33.47 26.99
C LEU A 145 -8.73 -34.24 26.22
N ASP A 146 -8.77 -34.15 24.88
CA ASP A 146 -9.73 -34.83 24.03
C ASP A 146 -9.68 -36.37 24.22
N VAL A 147 -8.46 -36.92 24.20
CA VAL A 147 -8.24 -38.36 24.46
C VAL A 147 -8.72 -38.77 25.87
N ALA A 148 -8.43 -37.95 26.86
CA ALA A 148 -8.76 -38.29 28.24
C ALA A 148 -10.26 -38.08 28.59
N THR A 149 -10.97 -37.22 27.88
CA THR A 149 -12.40 -36.92 28.10
C THR A 149 -13.35 -37.77 27.25
N ASP A 150 -12.84 -38.44 26.19
CA ASP A 150 -13.63 -39.30 25.31
C ASP A 150 -14.41 -40.41 26.08
N PRO A 151 -13.83 -41.12 27.10
CA PRO A 151 -14.56 -42.09 27.92
C PRO A 151 -15.74 -41.47 28.70
N TRP A 152 -15.76 -40.16 28.88
CA TRP A 152 -16.84 -39.43 29.58
C TRP A 152 -17.87 -38.88 28.60
N GLY A 153 -17.73 -39.16 27.29
CA GLY A 153 -18.64 -38.65 26.26
C GLY A 153 -18.53 -37.14 26.03
N ILE A 154 -17.37 -36.58 26.30
CA ILE A 154 -17.06 -35.16 26.16
C ILE A 154 -16.01 -35.02 25.08
N LYS A 155 -16.26 -34.16 24.10
CA LYS A 155 -15.31 -33.78 23.06
C LYS A 155 -14.77 -32.37 23.31
N VAL A 156 -13.46 -32.26 23.43
CA VAL A 156 -12.80 -30.97 23.57
C VAL A 156 -12.50 -30.41 22.19
N ASN A 157 -13.21 -29.35 21.80
CA ASN A 157 -13.05 -28.70 20.50
C ASN A 157 -11.82 -27.81 20.47
N ARG A 158 -11.63 -27.01 21.53
CA ARG A 158 -10.56 -26.02 21.60
C ARG A 158 -10.18 -25.74 23.05
N VAL A 159 -8.89 -25.47 23.26
CA VAL A 159 -8.36 -24.98 24.54
C VAL A 159 -7.57 -23.70 24.24
N GLU A 160 -7.77 -22.69 25.06
CA GLU A 160 -7.10 -21.40 24.91
C GLU A 160 -6.44 -21.00 26.23
N LEU A 161 -5.18 -20.57 26.13
CA LEU A 161 -4.51 -19.87 27.24
C LEU A 161 -4.94 -18.40 27.23
N LYS A 162 -5.58 -17.98 28.32
CA LYS A 162 -6.11 -16.61 28.48
C LYS A 162 -5.00 -15.64 28.89
N ASN A 163 -4.46 -15.82 30.07
CA ASN A 163 -3.36 -15.01 30.60
C ASN A 163 -2.19 -15.90 30.99
N ILE A 164 -0.98 -15.41 30.77
CA ILE A 164 0.26 -16.00 31.27
C ILE A 164 0.93 -14.89 32.09
N ILE A 165 0.98 -15.10 33.41
CA ILE A 165 1.45 -14.08 34.35
C ILE A 165 2.72 -14.58 35.02
N PRO A 166 3.91 -14.13 34.59
CA PRO A 166 5.16 -14.42 35.25
C PRO A 166 5.27 -13.62 36.57
N PRO A 167 6.20 -13.95 37.47
CA PRO A 167 6.48 -13.17 38.67
C PRO A 167 6.85 -11.71 38.35
N ALA A 168 6.43 -10.77 39.17
CA ALA A 168 6.63 -9.34 38.94
C ALA A 168 8.12 -8.97 38.70
N ALA A 169 9.04 -9.58 39.45
CA ALA A 169 10.46 -9.32 39.26
C ALA A 169 10.99 -9.68 37.86
N ILE A 170 10.47 -10.77 37.29
CA ILE A 170 10.82 -11.22 35.92
C ILE A 170 10.12 -10.32 34.89
N GLN A 171 8.86 -9.95 35.12
CA GLN A 171 8.14 -9.03 34.27
C GLN A 171 8.84 -7.67 34.17
N ASP A 172 9.28 -7.10 35.29
CA ASP A 172 10.04 -5.85 35.32
C ASP A 172 11.39 -5.95 34.60
N ALA A 173 12.07 -7.10 34.74
CA ALA A 173 13.35 -7.33 34.05
C ALA A 173 13.14 -7.44 32.53
N MET A 174 12.14 -8.20 32.09
CA MET A 174 11.78 -8.34 30.68
C MET A 174 11.35 -7.00 30.07
N GLU A 175 10.56 -6.20 30.80
CA GLU A 175 10.15 -4.87 30.34
C GLU A 175 11.36 -3.96 30.11
N LYS A 176 12.30 -3.92 31.06
CA LYS A 176 13.56 -3.16 30.93
C LYS A 176 14.40 -3.66 29.75
N GLN A 177 14.53 -4.97 29.59
CA GLN A 177 15.27 -5.57 28.48
C GLN A 177 14.62 -5.23 27.13
N MET A 178 13.30 -5.37 27.02
CA MET A 178 12.55 -5.04 25.82
C MET A 178 12.62 -3.56 25.48
N LYS A 179 12.60 -2.69 26.49
CA LYS A 179 12.78 -1.25 26.30
C LYS A 179 14.16 -0.93 25.75
N ALA A 180 15.21 -1.46 26.35
CA ALA A 180 16.59 -1.27 25.89
C ALA A 180 16.81 -1.79 24.46
N GLU A 181 16.22 -2.95 24.13
CA GLU A 181 16.31 -3.51 22.78
C GLU A 181 15.56 -2.68 21.74
N ARG A 182 14.38 -2.13 22.10
CA ARG A 182 13.64 -1.19 21.23
C ARG A 182 14.42 0.10 21.01
N GLU A 183 14.97 0.69 22.06
CA GLU A 183 15.82 1.90 21.97
C GLU A 183 17.05 1.65 21.10
N ARG A 184 17.69 0.49 21.24
CA ARG A 184 18.83 0.10 20.40
C ARG A 184 18.41 -0.04 18.91
N ARG A 185 17.30 -0.72 18.62
CA ARG A 185 16.78 -0.87 17.26
C ARG A 185 16.37 0.47 16.66
N GLU A 186 15.73 1.33 17.45
CA GLU A 186 15.35 2.68 17.02
C GLU A 186 16.59 3.50 16.64
N ALA A 187 17.64 3.48 17.46
CA ALA A 187 18.89 4.19 17.18
C ALA A 187 19.56 3.66 15.88
N ILE A 188 19.57 2.34 15.67
CA ILE A 188 20.13 1.74 14.44
C ILE A 188 19.31 2.16 13.23
N LEU A 189 17.98 2.00 13.27
CA LEU A 189 17.10 2.36 12.16
C LEU A 189 17.18 3.86 11.82
N LYS A 190 17.29 4.72 12.84
CA LYS A 190 17.48 6.15 12.65
C LYS A 190 18.79 6.47 11.95
N ALA A 191 19.90 5.89 12.43
CA ALA A 191 21.21 6.07 11.82
C ALA A 191 21.27 5.53 10.37
N GLU A 192 20.66 4.37 10.10
CA GLU A 192 20.55 3.83 8.75
C GLU A 192 19.67 4.73 7.86
N GLY A 193 18.57 5.24 8.38
CA GLY A 193 17.68 6.17 7.67
C GLY A 193 18.40 7.47 7.32
N GLU A 194 19.14 8.07 8.24
CA GLU A 194 19.95 9.28 8.03
C GLU A 194 21.04 9.04 6.98
N LYS A 195 21.78 7.92 7.10
CA LYS A 195 22.77 7.51 6.10
C LYS A 195 22.16 7.37 4.71
N ARG A 196 21.04 6.65 4.61
CA ARG A 196 20.35 6.40 3.33
C ARG A 196 19.80 7.69 2.73
N SER A 197 19.24 8.57 3.56
CA SER A 197 18.78 9.89 3.15
C SER A 197 19.92 10.74 2.61
N THR A 198 21.06 10.79 3.31
CA THR A 198 22.24 11.54 2.88
C THR A 198 22.79 11.03 1.55
N ILE A 199 22.86 9.71 1.35
CA ILE A 199 23.29 9.10 0.09
C ILE A 199 22.33 9.48 -1.05
N LEU A 200 21.03 9.35 -0.86
CA LEU A 200 20.02 9.68 -1.87
C LEU A 200 20.04 11.16 -2.25
N VAL A 201 20.23 12.04 -1.26
CA VAL A 201 20.37 13.50 -1.52
C VAL A 201 21.63 13.79 -2.31
N ALA A 202 22.76 13.13 -1.98
CA ALA A 202 24.02 13.30 -2.72
C ALA A 202 23.92 12.75 -4.16
N GLU A 203 23.30 11.61 -4.33
CA GLU A 203 23.04 11.03 -5.66
C GLU A 203 22.10 11.91 -6.48
N GLY A 204 21.04 12.43 -5.88
CA GLY A 204 20.12 13.37 -6.52
C GLY A 204 20.82 14.66 -6.97
N LYS A 205 21.68 15.24 -6.13
CA LYS A 205 22.49 16.41 -6.50
C LYS A 205 23.47 16.12 -7.63
N LYS A 206 24.13 14.95 -7.58
CA LYS A 206 25.02 14.51 -8.65
C LYS A 206 24.26 14.35 -9.97
N GLN A 207 23.11 13.70 -9.94
CA GLN A 207 22.29 13.49 -11.13
C GLN A 207 21.76 14.80 -11.70
N SER A 208 21.32 15.73 -10.84
CA SER A 208 20.91 17.07 -11.26
C SER A 208 22.05 17.81 -11.96
N ALA A 209 23.25 17.84 -11.35
CA ALA A 209 24.40 18.50 -11.94
C ALA A 209 24.83 17.89 -13.29
N ILE A 210 24.69 16.57 -13.46
CA ILE A 210 24.97 15.91 -14.76
C ILE A 210 23.93 16.34 -15.81
N LEU A 211 22.63 16.32 -15.45
CA LEU A 211 21.57 16.73 -16.36
C LEU A 211 21.66 18.22 -16.74
N ASP A 212 22.02 19.08 -15.80
CA ASP A 212 22.23 20.51 -16.05
C ASP A 212 23.40 20.73 -17.03
N ALA A 213 24.53 20.03 -16.82
CA ALA A 213 25.68 20.12 -17.71
C ALA A 213 25.38 19.53 -19.11
N GLU A 214 24.61 18.47 -19.19
CA GLU A 214 24.15 17.91 -20.47
C GLU A 214 23.21 18.86 -21.20
N ALA A 215 22.29 19.51 -20.46
CA ALA A 215 21.38 20.51 -21.02
C ALA A 215 22.11 21.74 -21.53
N GLU A 216 23.12 22.26 -20.78
CA GLU A 216 23.96 23.37 -21.25
C GLU A 216 24.75 22.98 -22.51
N LYS A 217 25.35 21.79 -22.53
CA LYS A 217 26.05 21.28 -23.72
C LYS A 217 25.12 21.18 -24.93
N GLN A 218 23.92 20.63 -24.73
CA GLN A 218 22.93 20.50 -25.80
C GLN A 218 22.48 21.87 -26.34
N ALA A 219 22.22 22.81 -25.42
CA ALA A 219 21.86 24.17 -25.76
C ALA A 219 22.99 24.87 -26.54
N ALA A 220 24.26 24.71 -26.14
CA ALA A 220 25.40 25.29 -26.83
C ALA A 220 25.56 24.71 -28.25
N ILE A 221 25.38 23.39 -28.42
CA ILE A 221 25.42 22.74 -29.75
C ILE A 221 24.29 23.30 -30.64
N LEU A 222 23.06 23.33 -30.16
CA LEU A 222 21.91 23.84 -30.90
C LEU A 222 22.08 25.32 -31.28
N HIS A 223 22.63 26.15 -30.39
CA HIS A 223 22.97 27.54 -30.71
C HIS A 223 24.02 27.65 -31.77
N ALA A 224 25.10 26.84 -31.71
CA ALA A 224 26.15 26.85 -32.75
C ALA A 224 25.62 26.37 -34.12
N GLU A 225 24.78 25.36 -34.14
CA GLU A 225 24.13 24.86 -35.36
C GLU A 225 23.18 25.91 -35.95
N ALA A 226 22.37 26.55 -35.12
CA ALA A 226 21.47 27.63 -35.54
C ALA A 226 22.27 28.83 -36.13
N GLN A 227 23.38 29.23 -35.51
CA GLN A 227 24.23 30.27 -36.02
C GLN A 227 24.87 29.89 -37.37
N LYS A 228 25.36 28.66 -37.48
CA LYS A 228 25.92 28.13 -38.75
C LYS A 228 24.88 28.17 -39.88
N GLU A 229 23.67 27.67 -39.60
CA GLU A 229 22.58 27.63 -40.57
C GLU A 229 22.16 29.05 -41.00
N ARG A 230 22.07 29.98 -40.01
CA ARG A 230 21.81 31.39 -40.28
C ARG A 230 22.87 32.01 -41.20
N MET A 231 24.15 31.82 -40.87
CA MET A 231 25.26 32.35 -41.72
C MET A 231 25.24 31.76 -43.13
N ILE A 232 24.94 30.47 -43.29
CA ILE A 232 24.81 29.85 -44.62
C ILE A 232 23.64 30.48 -45.38
N LYS A 233 22.45 30.60 -44.76
CA LYS A 233 21.28 31.20 -45.39
C LYS A 233 21.48 32.67 -45.74
N GLU A 234 22.16 33.45 -44.87
CA GLU A 234 22.52 34.84 -45.14
C GLU A 234 23.52 34.93 -46.34
N ALA A 235 24.53 34.04 -46.36
CA ALA A 235 25.49 34.02 -47.49
C ALA A 235 24.82 33.58 -48.80
N GLU A 236 23.97 32.58 -48.79
CA GLU A 236 23.18 32.15 -49.96
C GLU A 236 22.26 33.25 -50.44
N GLY A 237 21.56 33.95 -49.50
CA GLY A 237 20.70 35.08 -49.82
C GLY A 237 21.48 36.23 -50.45
N GLN A 238 22.66 36.56 -49.91
CA GLN A 238 23.55 37.59 -50.51
C GLN A 238 24.06 37.18 -51.90
N ALA A 239 24.48 35.91 -52.06
CA ALA A 239 24.95 35.38 -53.34
C ALA A 239 23.83 35.46 -54.40
N GLN A 240 22.61 35.06 -54.04
CA GLN A 240 21.44 35.18 -54.93
C GLN A 240 21.07 36.63 -55.24
N ALA A 241 21.15 37.51 -54.24
CA ALA A 241 20.93 38.93 -54.47
C ALA A 241 21.93 39.53 -55.43
N VAL A 242 23.21 39.27 -55.24
CA VAL A 242 24.29 39.72 -56.17
C VAL A 242 24.09 39.15 -57.55
N LEU A 243 23.77 37.83 -57.65
CA LEU A 243 23.53 37.21 -59.01
C LEU A 243 22.32 37.90 -59.70
N LYS A 244 21.19 38.14 -58.98
CA LYS A 244 20.08 38.82 -59.60
C LYS A 244 20.36 40.26 -60.01
N VAL A 245 21.12 41.00 -59.18
CA VAL A 245 21.58 42.36 -59.54
C VAL A 245 22.48 42.35 -60.76
N GLN A 246 23.46 41.40 -60.85
CA GLN A 246 24.31 41.28 -61.97
C GLN A 246 23.60 40.84 -63.28
N GLN A 247 22.61 39.94 -63.16
CA GLN A 247 21.76 39.54 -64.26
C GLN A 247 20.91 40.71 -64.76
N ALA A 248 20.28 41.46 -63.89
CA ALA A 248 19.50 42.63 -64.23
C ALA A 248 20.37 43.72 -64.85
N THR A 249 21.59 43.91 -64.36
CA THR A 249 22.55 44.85 -64.92
C THR A 249 23.01 44.42 -66.31
N ALA A 250 23.34 43.13 -66.51
CA ALA A 250 23.73 42.57 -67.82
C ALA A 250 22.59 42.65 -68.85
N GLU A 251 21.38 42.40 -68.42
CA GLU A 251 20.14 42.52 -69.21
C GLU A 251 19.88 43.98 -69.59
N GLY A 252 20.05 44.92 -68.67
CA GLY A 252 20.00 46.35 -68.95
C GLY A 252 21.04 46.82 -69.91
N LEU A 253 22.30 46.39 -69.79
CA LEU A 253 23.38 46.68 -70.74
C LEU A 253 23.14 46.10 -72.17
N ARG A 254 22.51 44.90 -72.18
CA ARG A 254 22.13 44.23 -73.40
C ARG A 254 21.04 44.99 -74.15
N MET A 255 19.98 45.44 -73.43
CA MET A 255 18.93 46.27 -73.97
C MET A 255 19.47 47.62 -74.51
N ILE A 256 20.41 48.26 -73.79
CA ILE A 256 21.07 49.49 -74.25
C ILE A 256 21.84 49.24 -75.52
N LYS A 257 22.55 48.11 -75.63
CA LYS A 257 23.31 47.72 -76.84
C LYS A 257 22.40 47.44 -78.05
N GLU A 258 21.24 46.76 -77.80
CA GLU A 258 20.26 46.42 -78.84
C GLU A 258 19.49 47.68 -79.34
N ALA A 259 19.31 48.67 -78.46
CA ALA A 259 18.64 49.95 -78.79
C ALA A 259 19.52 50.95 -79.65
N GLY A 260 20.77 50.56 -80.04
CA GLY A 260 21.63 51.41 -80.85
C GLY A 260 22.11 52.62 -80.06
N ALA A 261 22.98 52.41 -79.10
CA ALA A 261 23.44 53.47 -78.18
C ALA A 261 24.20 54.58 -78.95
N ASP A 262 23.53 55.73 -79.05
CA ASP A 262 24.12 56.96 -79.57
C ASP A 262 25.07 57.56 -78.52
N GLU A 263 26.03 58.41 -79.00
CA GLU A 263 27.03 59.07 -78.16
C GLU A 263 26.48 59.82 -76.97
N SER A 264 25.24 60.34 -77.14
CA SER A 264 24.45 60.99 -76.08
C SER A 264 24.05 60.05 -74.98
N VAL A 265 23.76 58.73 -75.21
CA VAL A 265 23.38 57.73 -74.18
C VAL A 265 24.62 57.28 -73.43
N LEU A 266 25.79 57.20 -74.08
CA LEU A 266 27.08 56.90 -73.45
C LEU A 266 27.51 58.00 -72.46
N THR A 267 27.27 59.27 -72.83
CA THR A 267 27.54 60.46 -71.97
C THR A 267 26.64 60.46 -70.76
N LEU A 268 25.37 60.15 -70.96
CA LEU A 268 24.40 60.08 -69.83
C LEU A 268 24.74 58.95 -68.84
N LYS A 269 25.20 57.80 -69.34
CA LYS A 269 25.63 56.70 -68.53
C LYS A 269 26.95 56.96 -67.79
N SER A 270 27.86 57.72 -68.41
CA SER A 270 29.11 58.16 -67.79
C SER A 270 28.86 59.14 -66.65
N LEU A 271 27.88 60.05 -66.80
CA LEU A 271 27.37 60.95 -65.72
C LEU A 271 26.69 60.20 -64.58
N GLU A 272 25.89 59.19 -64.89
CA GLU A 272 25.27 58.30 -63.87
C GLU A 272 26.32 57.47 -63.08
N ALA A 273 27.37 56.99 -63.73
CA ALA A 273 28.50 56.33 -63.11
C ALA A 273 29.30 57.31 -62.23
N LEU A 274 29.47 58.56 -62.68
CA LEU A 274 30.14 59.59 -61.90
C LEU A 274 29.35 60.00 -60.63
N THR A 275 28.05 60.09 -60.74
CA THR A 275 27.18 60.36 -59.54
C THR A 275 27.28 59.19 -58.53
N LYS A 276 27.31 57.94 -58.99
CA LYS A 276 27.49 56.79 -58.07
C LYS A 276 28.87 56.74 -57.41
N VAL A 277 29.90 57.23 -58.10
CA VAL A 277 31.24 57.37 -57.53
C VAL A 277 31.34 58.52 -56.57
N ALA A 278 30.60 59.59 -56.82
CA ALA A 278 30.57 60.78 -55.97
C ALA A 278 29.80 60.55 -54.67
N ASP A 279 28.79 59.62 -54.65
CA ASP A 279 27.98 59.24 -53.49
C ASP A 279 28.69 58.19 -52.60
N GLY A 280 29.86 57.72 -53.07
CA GLY A 280 30.72 56.79 -52.29
C GLY A 280 31.47 57.53 -51.16
N LYS A 281 31.58 56.88 -49.99
CA LYS A 281 32.31 57.39 -48.81
C LYS A 281 33.83 57.55 -48.99
N ALA A 282 34.35 57.66 -50.26
CA ALA A 282 35.77 57.76 -50.53
C ALA A 282 36.23 59.20 -50.53
N THR A 283 37.24 59.57 -49.73
CA THR A 283 37.81 60.93 -49.57
C THR A 283 38.73 61.40 -50.71
N LYS A 284 39.01 60.53 -51.65
CA LYS A 284 39.80 60.90 -52.82
C LYS A 284 39.17 60.35 -54.08
N ILE A 285 38.75 61.22 -54.99
CA ILE A 285 38.24 60.88 -56.29
C ILE A 285 39.32 61.27 -57.30
N ILE A 286 39.93 60.31 -58.05
CA ILE A 286 40.84 60.53 -59.14
C ILE A 286 40.01 60.53 -60.43
N ILE A 287 39.85 61.70 -61.08
CA ILE A 287 39.06 61.85 -62.29
C ILE A 287 40.02 61.85 -63.45
N PRO A 288 39.88 60.93 -64.43
CA PRO A 288 40.67 60.93 -65.64
C PRO A 288 40.51 62.27 -66.45
N SER A 289 41.57 62.77 -67.06
CA SER A 289 41.60 64.07 -67.69
C SER A 289 40.56 64.26 -68.80
N GLU A 290 40.11 63.18 -69.39
CA GLU A 290 39.10 63.20 -70.49
C GLU A 290 37.68 63.55 -70.01
N ILE A 291 37.42 63.45 -68.75
CA ILE A 291 36.08 63.77 -68.12
C ILE A 291 36.07 65.15 -67.48
N GLN A 292 37.24 65.79 -67.31
CA GLN A 292 37.33 67.12 -66.66
C GLN A 292 36.58 68.21 -67.41
N GLY A 293 36.43 68.12 -68.71
CA GLY A 293 35.68 69.04 -69.55
C GLY A 293 34.19 69.02 -69.27
N ILE A 294 33.66 67.83 -69.02
CA ILE A 294 32.20 67.65 -68.72
C ILE A 294 31.93 68.00 -67.27
N ALA A 295 32.81 67.69 -66.31
CA ALA A 295 32.67 68.06 -64.90
C ALA A 295 32.73 69.58 -64.67
N GLY A 296 33.51 70.29 -65.49
CA GLY A 296 33.58 71.75 -65.50
C GLY A 296 32.25 72.44 -65.97
N LEU A 297 31.60 71.89 -66.99
CA LEU A 297 30.33 72.29 -67.45
C LEU A 297 29.18 72.08 -66.38
N VAL A 298 29.19 70.95 -65.70
CA VAL A 298 28.20 70.67 -64.67
C VAL A 298 28.39 71.57 -63.42
N LYS A 299 29.63 71.91 -63.06
CA LYS A 299 29.90 72.87 -61.98
C LYS A 299 29.54 74.28 -62.37
N GLY A 300 29.76 74.69 -63.60
CA GLY A 300 29.31 75.99 -64.16
C GLY A 300 27.75 76.15 -64.15
N LEU A 301 27.06 75.07 -64.53
CA LEU A 301 25.56 75.06 -64.48
C LEU A 301 25.03 75.02 -63.05
N ALA A 302 25.74 74.37 -62.12
CA ALA A 302 25.32 74.38 -60.74
C ALA A 302 25.53 75.71 -60.00
N GLU A 303 26.64 76.42 -60.37
CA GLU A 303 26.88 77.77 -59.85
C GLU A 303 25.86 78.85 -60.41
N VAL A 304 25.49 78.75 -61.72
CA VAL A 304 24.44 79.59 -62.26
C VAL A 304 23.09 79.34 -61.70
N GLY A 305 22.81 78.07 -61.28
CA GLY A 305 21.58 77.73 -60.55
C GLY A 305 21.53 78.19 -59.06
N ALA A 306 22.70 78.34 -58.46
CA ALA A 306 22.84 78.80 -57.05
C ALA A 306 22.75 80.34 -56.86
N ASP A 307 23.18 81.05 -57.88
CA ASP A 307 23.06 82.55 -57.90
C ASP A 307 21.64 83.02 -58.13
N GLY A 308 20.80 82.20 -58.77
CA GLY A 308 19.36 82.53 -58.96
C GLY A 308 18.48 82.43 -57.67
N GLN A 309 19.01 81.91 -56.55
CA GLN A 309 18.25 81.72 -55.32
C GLN A 309 18.69 82.65 -54.18
N LYS A 310 19.51 83.68 -54.51
CA LYS A 310 19.87 84.72 -53.55
C LYS A 310 19.30 86.10 -53.90
N ALA A 311 18.28 86.17 -54.80
CA ALA A 311 17.59 87.39 -55.12
C ALA A 311 16.04 87.14 -55.05
N GLU A 312 15.57 86.89 -53.79
CA GLU A 312 14.29 87.25 -53.23
C GLU A 312 14.34 87.15 -51.73
#